data_e95bafd30c787467db39335ad1c5396b
#
_entry.id   e95bafd30c787467db39335ad1c5396b
#
_cell.length_a   1.000
_cell.length_b   1.000
_cell.length_c   1.000
_cell.angle_alpha   90.00
_cell.angle_beta   90.00
_cell.angle_gamma   90.00
#
_symmetry.space_group_name_H-M   'P 1'
#
loop_
_entity.id
_entity.type
_entity.pdbx_description
1 polymer ?
#
loop_
_entity_poly.entity_id
_entity_poly.type
_entity_poly.pdbx_seq_one_letter_code
_entity_poly.pdbx_strand_id
1 'polypeptide(L)'
;MEEVPIIPTTLRFADIFPILIIVIMGLGVIAFWLYRKGYFLKKYVVAATDNDENSKNEQENQLPIDVMMFEEDNLTIYPNYLYINKTKVGFNQIEDITFHNSSSPYEAQSYHLVITTTLTQHPVFRLPVGSSVLFARDASERLISYWQQYK
;
A
#
# COMPACT_ATOMS: atom_id res chain seq x y z
N MET A 1 -29.55 34.84 -55.74
CA MET A 1 -29.18 35.27 -54.36
C MET A 1 -29.28 34.03 -53.50
N GLU A 2 -28.14 33.41 -53.27
CA GLU A 2 -28.05 32.18 -52.42
C GLU A 2 -27.90 32.62 -50.95
N GLU A 3 -28.84 32.23 -50.11
CA GLU A 3 -28.76 32.43 -48.66
C GLU A 3 -27.73 31.43 -48.09
N VAL A 4 -26.65 31.94 -47.55
CA VAL A 4 -25.63 31.17 -46.82
C VAL A 4 -26.21 30.82 -45.45
N PRO A 5 -26.31 29.54 -45.04
CA PRO A 5 -26.79 29.17 -43.72
C PRO A 5 -25.79 29.61 -42.65
N ILE A 6 -26.25 30.49 -41.75
CA ILE A 6 -25.49 30.92 -40.57
C ILE A 6 -25.47 29.73 -39.58
N ILE A 7 -24.34 29.06 -39.45
CA ILE A 7 -24.11 28.05 -38.44
C ILE A 7 -23.89 28.77 -37.09
N PRO A 8 -24.72 28.57 -36.07
CA PRO A 8 -24.51 29.17 -34.76
C PRO A 8 -23.38 28.39 -34.02
N THR A 9 -22.17 28.89 -34.13
CA THR A 9 -20.99 28.36 -33.40
C THR A 9 -20.81 29.03 -32.04
N THR A 10 -21.87 29.09 -31.22
CA THR A 10 -21.68 29.43 -29.81
C THR A 10 -22.19 28.28 -28.95
N LEU A 11 -21.30 27.28 -28.74
CA LEU A 11 -21.45 26.37 -27.63
C LEU A 11 -21.50 27.20 -26.35
N ARG A 12 -22.69 27.35 -25.76
CA ARG A 12 -22.87 28.07 -24.50
C ARG A 12 -22.14 27.27 -23.41
N PHE A 13 -21.43 27.97 -22.55
CA PHE A 13 -20.74 27.34 -21.38
C PHE A 13 -21.69 26.45 -20.56
N ALA A 14 -22.98 26.74 -20.55
CA ALA A 14 -24.00 25.94 -19.90
C ALA A 14 -24.17 24.53 -20.48
N ASP A 15 -23.84 24.31 -21.75
CA ASP A 15 -24.00 23.00 -22.41
C ASP A 15 -22.76 22.11 -22.17
N ILE A 16 -21.59 22.72 -21.85
CA ILE A 16 -20.33 22.00 -21.58
C ILE A 16 -20.26 21.58 -20.12
N PHE A 17 -20.89 22.34 -19.20
CA PHE A 17 -20.79 22.13 -17.77
C PHE A 17 -21.25 20.72 -17.30
N PRO A 18 -22.42 20.18 -17.74
CA PRO A 18 -22.84 18.83 -17.36
C PRO A 18 -21.93 17.75 -17.91
N ILE A 19 -21.36 17.92 -19.10
CA ILE A 19 -20.43 16.96 -19.70
C ILE A 19 -19.12 16.93 -18.90
N LEU A 20 -18.63 18.09 -18.47
CA LEU A 20 -17.42 18.20 -17.66
C LEU A 20 -17.57 17.48 -16.30
N ILE A 21 -18.75 17.63 -15.66
CA ILE A 21 -19.05 16.95 -14.39
C ILE A 21 -19.02 15.43 -14.57
N ILE A 22 -19.63 14.90 -15.64
CA ILE A 22 -19.66 13.46 -15.91
C ILE A 22 -18.24 12.91 -16.14
N VAL A 23 -17.40 13.65 -16.87
CA VAL A 23 -16.01 13.28 -17.12
C VAL A 23 -15.19 13.26 -15.83
N ILE A 24 -15.34 14.27 -14.96
CA ILE A 24 -14.64 14.34 -13.67
C ILE A 24 -15.09 13.20 -12.76
N MET A 25 -16.39 12.91 -12.68
CA MET A 25 -16.90 11.79 -11.89
C MET A 25 -16.38 10.44 -12.42
N GLY A 26 -16.36 10.25 -13.74
CA GLY A 26 -15.83 9.05 -14.37
C GLY A 26 -14.34 8.83 -14.07
N LEU A 27 -13.53 9.89 -14.17
CA LEU A 27 -12.11 9.86 -13.82
C LEU A 27 -11.90 9.57 -12.34
N GLY A 28 -12.75 10.12 -11.46
CA GLY A 28 -12.71 9.84 -10.02
C GLY A 28 -12.95 8.36 -9.69
N VAL A 29 -13.96 7.75 -10.33
CA VAL A 29 -14.25 6.32 -10.16
C VAL A 29 -13.10 5.44 -10.66
N ILE A 30 -12.51 5.77 -11.81
CA ILE A 30 -11.36 5.04 -12.37
C ILE A 30 -10.15 5.19 -11.45
N ALA A 31 -9.85 6.40 -10.97
CA ALA A 31 -8.75 6.66 -10.04
C ALA A 31 -8.94 5.90 -8.72
N PHE A 32 -10.16 5.89 -8.17
CA PHE A 32 -10.50 5.13 -6.97
C PHE A 32 -10.34 3.61 -7.19
N TRP A 33 -10.77 3.10 -8.34
CA TRP A 33 -10.63 1.68 -8.67
C TRP A 33 -9.16 1.27 -8.86
N LEU A 34 -8.35 2.12 -9.52
CA LEU A 34 -6.90 1.93 -9.66
C LEU A 34 -6.20 2.01 -8.30
N TYR A 35 -6.61 2.94 -7.43
CA TYR A 35 -6.11 3.03 -6.06
C TYR A 35 -6.40 1.76 -5.27
N ARG A 36 -7.64 1.26 -5.33
CA ARG A 36 -8.05 0.02 -4.66
C ARG A 36 -7.32 -1.22 -5.18
N LYS A 37 -6.95 -1.25 -6.47
CA LYS A 37 -6.14 -2.33 -7.06
C LYS A 37 -4.63 -2.20 -6.84
N GLY A 38 -4.18 -1.19 -6.12
CA GLY A 38 -2.77 -1.01 -5.76
C GLY A 38 -1.85 -0.61 -6.92
N TYR A 39 -2.40 -0.16 -8.06
CA TYR A 39 -1.58 0.26 -9.21
C TYR A 39 -0.67 1.46 -8.90
N PHE A 40 -1.04 2.30 -7.92
CA PHE A 40 -0.22 3.43 -7.49
C PHE A 40 1.00 3.03 -6.63
N LEU A 41 0.94 1.88 -5.96
CA LEU A 41 2.05 1.39 -5.12
C LEU A 41 3.24 0.88 -5.94
N LYS A 42 3.02 0.40 -7.17
CA LYS A 42 4.10 -0.09 -8.04
C LYS A 42 5.13 0.97 -8.46
N LYS A 43 4.77 2.25 -8.44
CA LYS A 43 5.67 3.32 -8.91
C LYS A 43 6.64 3.85 -7.83
N TYR A 44 6.35 3.58 -6.55
CA TYR A 44 7.22 4.01 -5.44
C TYR A 44 8.32 3.00 -5.10
N VAL A 45 8.18 1.73 -5.52
CA VAL A 45 9.16 0.68 -5.24
C VAL A 45 10.47 0.89 -6.02
N VAL A 46 10.43 1.56 -7.15
CA VAL A 46 11.63 1.81 -8.00
C VAL A 46 12.48 2.98 -7.48
N ALA A 47 11.92 3.90 -6.68
CA ALA A 47 12.63 5.10 -6.23
C ALA A 47 13.36 4.95 -4.88
N ALA A 48 13.13 3.87 -4.14
CA ALA A 48 13.74 3.63 -2.83
C ALA A 48 15.04 2.81 -2.88
N THR A 49 15.51 2.41 -4.08
CA THR A 49 16.64 1.48 -4.23
C THR A 49 18.01 2.18 -4.42
N ASP A 50 18.06 3.51 -4.39
CA ASP A 50 19.29 4.24 -4.77
C ASP A 50 20.15 4.80 -3.63
N ASN A 51 20.06 4.31 -2.40
CA ASN A 51 21.05 4.69 -1.38
C ASN A 51 21.30 3.57 -0.38
N ASP A 52 22.18 2.62 -0.70
CA ASP A 52 23.15 2.04 0.23
C ASP A 52 24.01 0.99 -0.49
N GLU A 53 25.10 1.45 -1.09
CA GLU A 53 26.22 0.60 -1.48
C GLU A 53 26.95 0.16 -0.19
N ASN A 54 26.67 -1.03 0.31
CA ASN A 54 27.67 -1.94 0.86
C ASN A 54 27.06 -3.18 1.52
N SER A 55 26.60 -4.11 0.71
CA SER A 55 26.42 -5.50 1.17
C SER A 55 26.35 -6.43 -0.04
N LYS A 56 27.50 -6.71 -0.63
CA LYS A 56 27.66 -7.76 -1.64
C LYS A 56 27.43 -9.12 -0.98
N ASN A 57 26.30 -9.74 -1.27
CA ASN A 57 26.24 -11.20 -1.40
C ASN A 57 25.03 -11.61 -2.27
N GLU A 58 25.33 -12.43 -3.23
CA GLU A 58 24.62 -13.04 -4.34
C GLU A 58 23.24 -13.64 -4.02
N GLN A 59 22.18 -12.84 -3.87
CA GLN A 59 20.78 -13.34 -3.89
C GLN A 59 19.73 -12.24 -4.14
N GLU A 60 20.10 -11.04 -4.54
CA GLU A 60 19.23 -9.84 -4.54
C GLU A 60 18.68 -9.40 -5.89
N ASN A 61 18.40 -10.33 -6.81
CA ASN A 61 17.66 -9.98 -8.03
C ASN A 61 16.16 -10.35 -7.95
N GLN A 62 15.61 -10.59 -6.76
CA GLN A 62 14.19 -10.84 -6.60
C GLN A 62 13.46 -9.52 -6.36
N LEU A 63 12.53 -9.18 -7.25
CA LEU A 63 11.63 -8.05 -7.04
C LEU A 63 10.71 -8.35 -5.84
N PRO A 64 10.43 -7.36 -4.99
CA PRO A 64 9.49 -7.54 -3.91
C PRO A 64 8.09 -7.88 -4.46
N ILE A 65 7.41 -8.81 -3.81
CA ILE A 65 6.05 -9.19 -4.15
C ILE A 65 5.09 -8.08 -3.73
N ASP A 66 5.37 -7.48 -2.57
CA ASP A 66 4.52 -6.49 -1.96
C ASP A 66 5.30 -5.58 -1.00
N VAL A 67 4.79 -4.37 -0.79
CA VAL A 67 5.32 -3.40 0.16
C VAL A 67 4.16 -2.80 0.94
N MET A 68 4.20 -2.93 2.26
CA MET A 68 3.28 -2.26 3.17
C MET A 68 4.02 -1.12 3.86
N MET A 69 3.50 0.09 3.72
CA MET A 69 4.07 1.28 4.36
C MET A 69 3.17 1.69 5.53
N PHE A 70 3.75 1.83 6.69
CA PHE A 70 3.16 2.36 7.91
C PHE A 70 3.76 3.74 8.20
N GLU A 71 3.28 4.43 9.23
CA GLU A 71 3.69 5.83 9.49
C GLU A 71 5.21 6.02 9.62
N GLU A 72 5.89 5.13 10.35
CA GLU A 72 7.34 5.20 10.61
C GLU A 72 8.08 3.94 10.12
N ASP A 73 7.34 2.90 9.74
CA ASP A 73 7.88 1.59 9.44
C ASP A 73 7.50 1.15 8.02
N ASN A 74 8.33 0.31 7.44
CA ASN A 74 8.03 -0.37 6.19
C ASN A 74 8.21 -1.88 6.32
N LEU A 75 7.37 -2.60 5.61
CA LEU A 75 7.41 -4.05 5.50
C LEU A 75 7.47 -4.40 4.02
N THR A 76 8.59 -4.97 3.60
CA THR A 76 8.79 -5.40 2.21
C THR A 76 8.79 -6.92 2.13
N ILE A 77 7.94 -7.49 1.29
CA ILE A 77 7.69 -8.93 1.19
C ILE A 77 8.35 -9.49 -0.07
N TYR A 78 9.14 -10.53 0.10
CA TYR A 78 9.80 -11.32 -0.93
C TYR A 78 9.29 -12.78 -0.89
N PRO A 79 9.55 -13.63 -1.89
CA PRO A 79 9.03 -15.00 -1.92
C PRO A 79 9.41 -15.89 -0.72
N ASN A 80 10.56 -15.66 -0.08
CA ASN A 80 11.06 -16.55 0.98
C ASN A 80 11.30 -15.84 2.32
N TYR A 81 11.18 -14.51 2.34
CA TYR A 81 11.48 -13.69 3.51
C TYR A 81 10.78 -12.34 3.40
N LEU A 82 10.77 -11.62 4.49
CA LEU A 82 10.34 -10.23 4.53
C LEU A 82 11.41 -9.36 5.19
N TYR A 83 11.42 -8.08 4.84
CA TYR A 83 12.15 -7.06 5.58
C TYR A 83 11.16 -6.26 6.42
N ILE A 84 11.44 -6.18 7.71
CA ILE A 84 10.79 -5.26 8.64
C ILE A 84 11.81 -4.15 8.89
N ASN A 85 11.60 -2.99 8.30
CA ASN A 85 12.60 -1.92 8.23
C ASN A 85 13.90 -2.44 7.58
N LYS A 86 14.95 -2.62 8.39
CA LYS A 86 16.27 -3.12 7.95
C LYS A 86 16.52 -4.57 8.36
N THR A 87 15.58 -5.23 9.05
CA THR A 87 15.75 -6.58 9.56
C THR A 87 15.14 -7.58 8.61
N LYS A 88 15.95 -8.51 8.11
CA LYS A 88 15.51 -9.64 7.29
C LYS A 88 14.94 -10.75 8.19
N VAL A 89 13.73 -11.21 7.87
CA VAL A 89 13.04 -12.29 8.61
C VAL A 89 12.55 -13.32 7.60
N GLY A 90 12.98 -14.56 7.73
CA GLY A 90 12.48 -15.67 6.94
C GLY A 90 11.05 -16.04 7.35
N PHE A 91 10.22 -16.48 6.41
CA PHE A 91 8.85 -16.92 6.75
C PHE A 91 8.83 -18.09 7.73
N ASN A 92 9.84 -18.95 7.70
CA ASN A 92 10.02 -20.05 8.66
C ASN A 92 10.40 -19.59 10.08
N GLN A 93 10.80 -18.33 10.23
CA GLN A 93 11.13 -17.71 11.52
C GLN A 93 9.95 -16.98 12.15
N ILE A 94 8.83 -16.86 11.44
CA ILE A 94 7.61 -16.24 11.95
C ILE A 94 6.82 -17.30 12.71
N GLU A 95 6.47 -16.99 13.95
CA GLU A 95 5.63 -17.82 14.81
C GLU A 95 4.17 -17.42 14.75
N ASP A 96 3.90 -16.10 14.80
CA ASP A 96 2.55 -15.56 14.84
C ASP A 96 2.47 -14.15 14.24
N ILE A 97 1.30 -13.84 13.68
CA ILE A 97 0.97 -12.54 13.12
C ILE A 97 -0.41 -12.15 13.63
N THR A 98 -0.47 -11.07 14.41
CA THR A 98 -1.71 -10.54 14.98
C THR A 98 -1.74 -9.01 14.88
N PHE A 99 -2.87 -8.40 15.22
CA PHE A 99 -2.94 -6.97 15.44
C PHE A 99 -3.60 -6.68 16.79
N HIS A 100 -3.14 -5.63 17.45
CA HIS A 100 -3.64 -5.21 18.75
C HIS A 100 -4.02 -3.74 18.77
N ASN A 101 -5.07 -3.42 19.52
CA ASN A 101 -5.36 -2.05 19.92
C ASN A 101 -4.50 -1.72 21.14
N SER A 102 -3.61 -0.74 21.03
CA SER A 102 -2.72 -0.31 22.09
C SER A 102 -3.19 0.98 22.79
N SER A 103 -4.34 1.54 22.37
CA SER A 103 -4.89 2.75 23.01
C SER A 103 -5.42 2.47 24.42
N SER A 104 -5.27 3.44 25.30
CA SER A 104 -5.96 3.44 26.58
C SER A 104 -7.46 3.78 26.38
N PRO A 105 -8.34 3.49 27.35
CA PRO A 105 -9.78 3.75 27.22
C PRO A 105 -10.16 5.21 26.93
N TYR A 106 -9.25 6.15 27.17
CA TYR A 106 -9.48 7.59 27.05
C TYR A 106 -8.69 8.24 25.91
N GLU A 107 -7.96 7.44 25.13
CA GLU A 107 -7.14 7.91 24.01
C GLU A 107 -7.73 7.53 22.66
N ALA A 108 -7.28 8.19 21.60
CA ALA A 108 -7.63 7.81 20.25
C ALA A 108 -7.17 6.37 19.96
N GLN A 109 -7.98 5.61 19.22
CA GLN A 109 -7.63 4.24 18.85
C GLN A 109 -6.31 4.21 18.08
N SER A 110 -5.43 3.29 18.50
CA SER A 110 -4.14 3.05 17.86
C SER A 110 -3.92 1.55 17.73
N TYR A 111 -3.78 1.09 16.50
CA TYR A 111 -3.58 -0.32 16.19
C TYR A 111 -2.14 -0.58 15.77
N HIS A 112 -1.61 -1.71 16.23
CA HIS A 112 -0.28 -2.20 15.86
C HIS A 112 -0.40 -3.58 15.26
N LEU A 113 0.28 -3.81 14.14
CA LEU A 113 0.57 -5.14 13.64
C LEU A 113 1.71 -5.73 14.46
N VAL A 114 1.51 -6.93 15.00
CA VAL A 114 2.47 -7.62 15.85
C VAL A 114 2.91 -8.89 15.16
N ILE A 115 4.21 -9.02 14.92
CA ILE A 115 4.83 -10.18 14.29
C ILE A 115 5.76 -10.80 15.31
N THR A 116 5.44 -12.02 15.76
CA THR A 116 6.28 -12.81 16.68
C THR A 116 7.19 -13.70 15.86
N THR A 117 8.47 -13.74 16.25
CA THR A 117 9.50 -14.48 15.52
C THR A 117 10.39 -15.29 16.47
N THR A 118 11.09 -16.29 15.91
CA THR A 118 12.10 -17.08 16.62
C THR A 118 13.45 -16.37 16.75
N LEU A 119 13.58 -15.13 16.24
CA LEU A 119 14.82 -14.38 16.28
C LEU A 119 15.13 -13.92 17.71
N THR A 120 16.29 -14.32 18.24
CA THR A 120 16.71 -13.98 19.62
C THR A 120 16.86 -12.46 19.83
N GLN A 121 17.32 -11.72 18.80
CA GLN A 121 17.53 -10.28 18.89
C GLN A 121 16.24 -9.47 18.71
N HIS A 122 15.28 -10.01 17.97
CA HIS A 122 14.01 -9.35 17.62
C HIS A 122 12.85 -10.34 17.73
N PRO A 123 12.48 -10.77 18.96
CA PRO A 123 11.43 -11.78 19.14
C PRO A 123 10.04 -11.25 18.76
N VAL A 124 9.85 -9.94 18.83
CA VAL A 124 8.56 -9.30 18.50
C VAL A 124 8.79 -7.99 17.78
N PHE A 125 8.16 -7.84 16.62
CA PHE A 125 8.05 -6.57 15.91
C PHE A 125 6.66 -5.99 16.14
N ARG A 126 6.60 -4.67 16.40
CA ARG A 126 5.34 -3.92 16.55
C ARG A 126 5.36 -2.76 15.58
N LEU A 127 4.50 -2.82 14.55
CA LEU A 127 4.41 -1.83 13.50
C LEU A 127 3.14 -1.00 13.69
N PRO A 128 3.23 0.33 13.86
CA PRO A 128 2.08 1.19 14.02
C PRO A 128 1.29 1.23 12.71
N VAL A 129 0.03 0.81 12.77
CA VAL A 129 -0.84 0.71 11.57
C VAL A 129 -1.77 1.93 11.46
N GLY A 130 -1.95 2.68 12.57
CA GLY A 130 -2.83 3.83 12.65
C GLY A 130 -4.12 3.56 13.42
N SER A 131 -5.14 4.40 13.21
CA SER A 131 -6.38 4.39 14.01
C SER A 131 -7.51 3.52 13.45
N SER A 132 -7.35 2.92 12.29
CA SER A 132 -8.39 2.13 11.62
C SER A 132 -8.25 0.63 11.89
N VAL A 133 -9.24 0.03 12.58
CA VAL A 133 -9.30 -1.42 12.78
C VAL A 133 -9.42 -2.20 11.46
N LEU A 134 -10.12 -1.64 10.48
CA LEU A 134 -10.29 -2.29 9.17
C LEU A 134 -8.96 -2.37 8.45
N PHE A 135 -8.17 -1.31 8.50
CA PHE A 135 -6.85 -1.29 7.88
C PHE A 135 -5.87 -2.23 8.61
N ALA A 136 -5.90 -2.27 9.95
CA ALA A 136 -5.08 -3.20 10.72
C ALA A 136 -5.42 -4.67 10.43
N ARG A 137 -6.72 -4.99 10.30
CA ARG A 137 -7.19 -6.32 9.90
C ARG A 137 -6.73 -6.68 8.51
N ASP A 138 -6.95 -5.81 7.52
CA ASP A 138 -6.54 -6.04 6.13
C ASP A 138 -5.04 -6.27 6.02
N ALA A 139 -4.23 -5.46 6.69
CA ALA A 139 -2.78 -5.62 6.73
C ALA A 139 -2.37 -6.97 7.34
N SER A 140 -3.00 -7.39 8.44
CA SER A 140 -2.69 -8.68 9.07
C SER A 140 -3.12 -9.86 8.21
N GLU A 141 -4.33 -9.86 7.65
CA GLU A 141 -4.86 -10.91 6.78
C GLU A 141 -4.01 -11.06 5.51
N ARG A 142 -3.60 -9.94 4.94
CA ARG A 142 -2.72 -9.90 3.77
C ARG A 142 -1.35 -10.51 4.08
N LEU A 143 -0.73 -10.14 5.20
CA LEU A 143 0.56 -10.70 5.60
C LEU A 143 0.45 -12.19 5.95
N ILE A 144 -0.62 -12.62 6.63
CA ILE A 144 -0.90 -14.03 6.93
C ILE A 144 -1.05 -14.83 5.63
N SER A 145 -1.70 -14.28 4.60
CA SER A 145 -1.84 -14.97 3.33
C SER A 145 -0.50 -15.24 2.65
N TYR A 146 0.42 -14.26 2.67
CA TYR A 146 1.80 -14.46 2.17
C TYR A 146 2.57 -15.49 3.02
N TRP A 147 2.48 -15.36 4.34
CA TRP A 147 3.13 -16.31 5.25
C TRP A 147 2.67 -17.75 5.02
N GLN A 148 1.36 -17.98 4.84
CA GLN A 148 0.81 -19.30 4.56
C GLN A 148 1.21 -19.83 3.17
N GLN A 149 1.35 -18.94 2.18
CA GLN A 149 1.71 -19.30 0.83
C GLN A 149 3.20 -19.70 0.71
N TYR A 150 4.06 -19.09 1.51
CA TYR A 150 5.52 -19.20 1.36
C TYR A 150 6.23 -19.89 2.55
N LYS A 151 5.47 -20.35 3.56
CA LYS A 151 5.99 -21.16 4.66
C LYS A 151 6.18 -22.60 4.21
#